data_9cf0015152f4e13f9116c3d43b6182a9
#
_entry.id   9cf0015152f4e13f9116c3d43b6182a9
#
_cell.length_a   1.000
_cell.length_b   1.000
_cell.length_c   1.000
_cell.angle_alpha   90.00
_cell.angle_beta   90.00
_cell.angle_gamma   90.00
#
_symmetry.space_group_name_H-M   'P 1'
#
loop_
_entity.id
_entity.type
_entity.pdbx_description
1 polymer ?
#
loop_
_entity_poly.entity_id
_entity_poly.type
_entity_poly.pdbx_seq_one_letter_code
_entity_poly.pdbx_strand_id
1 'polypeptide(L)'
;MKLKSILFAAFAVAFVSSCGPTVEEKIKAFEETHEAMMTEYKQTMDSLSANPAEAEAYYNDFVEKYLAFNLEAAKENPDNDVAVQVLMNLRGMIEDEQVAEIISKMPESMLENEKVAYLKKGLDARKATAEGLMYTDFTVEHVYGYDRSIDPQPLKKEVKFSDYVGKGTYVLVDFWSPWCGPCRREVPNIKDVYEQYMDKGLEVLSLAVWERKPQSHTIETAGELGMDWLHINNCGNVPTDIYGVEGIPHLMLIGPDGTILKRGFHGLEGIQAAVAEYIK
;
A
#
# COMPACT_ATOMS: atom_id res chain seq x y z
N MET A 1 -34.05 14.82 15.58
CA MET A 1 -34.21 13.51 16.25
C MET A 1 -32.99 13.30 17.12
N LYS A 2 -33.10 13.12 18.44
CA LYS A 2 -31.94 12.98 19.30
C LYS A 2 -31.23 11.66 18.99
N LEU A 3 -29.99 11.73 18.47
CA LEU A 3 -29.11 10.58 18.37
C LEU A 3 -28.98 10.01 19.79
N LYS A 4 -29.52 8.82 20.01
CA LYS A 4 -29.26 8.10 21.26
C LYS A 4 -27.82 7.61 21.16
N SER A 5 -26.93 8.20 21.97
CA SER A 5 -25.64 7.61 22.29
C SER A 5 -25.89 6.20 22.79
N ILE A 6 -25.66 5.22 21.92
CA ILE A 6 -25.63 3.83 22.33
C ILE A 6 -24.28 3.67 23.02
N LEU A 7 -24.33 3.63 24.37
CA LEU A 7 -23.20 3.21 25.16
C LEU A 7 -22.79 1.82 24.65
N PHE A 8 -21.58 1.69 24.14
CA PHE A 8 -20.91 0.40 24.02
C PHE A 8 -20.84 -0.16 25.44
N ALA A 9 -21.82 -1.02 25.77
CA ALA A 9 -21.70 -1.86 26.94
C ALA A 9 -20.54 -2.81 26.64
N ALA A 10 -19.41 -2.60 27.33
CA ALA A 10 -18.41 -3.63 27.42
C ALA A 10 -19.13 -4.92 27.84
N PHE A 11 -19.24 -5.86 26.93
CA PHE A 11 -19.77 -7.18 27.22
C PHE A 11 -18.73 -7.86 28.12
N ALA A 12 -18.79 -7.54 29.42
CA ALA A 12 -18.16 -8.36 30.43
C ALA A 12 -18.95 -9.67 30.46
N VAL A 13 -18.50 -10.64 29.68
CA VAL A 13 -18.90 -12.01 29.87
C VAL A 13 -18.40 -12.38 31.26
N ALA A 14 -19.34 -12.51 32.22
CA ALA A 14 -19.01 -12.90 33.58
C ALA A 14 -18.60 -14.39 33.54
N PHE A 15 -17.32 -14.64 33.37
CA PHE A 15 -16.75 -15.98 33.54
C PHE A 15 -16.72 -16.34 35.01
N VAL A 16 -17.59 -17.23 35.43
CA VAL A 16 -17.56 -17.88 36.73
C VAL A 16 -16.66 -19.11 36.64
N SER A 17 -15.37 -18.89 36.32
CA SER A 17 -14.33 -19.91 36.36
C SER A 17 -13.13 -19.33 37.09
N SER A 18 -12.53 -20.09 37.97
CA SER A 18 -11.32 -19.68 38.72
C SER A 18 -10.06 -19.63 37.85
N CYS A 19 -10.16 -19.97 36.59
CA CYS A 19 -9.16 -19.81 35.52
C CYS A 19 -9.70 -18.77 34.54
N GLY A 20 -8.91 -17.73 34.18
CA GLY A 20 -9.31 -16.73 33.19
C GLY A 20 -9.74 -17.34 31.85
N PRO A 21 -10.23 -16.51 30.88
CA PRO A 21 -10.69 -17.02 29.61
C PRO A 21 -9.59 -17.75 28.84
N THR A 22 -9.95 -18.84 28.18
CA THR A 22 -9.05 -19.59 27.31
C THR A 22 -8.68 -18.75 26.06
N VAL A 23 -7.62 -19.14 25.34
CA VAL A 23 -7.23 -18.48 24.08
C VAL A 23 -8.37 -18.53 23.06
N GLU A 24 -9.06 -19.67 22.94
CA GLU A 24 -10.22 -19.82 22.04
C GLU A 24 -11.37 -18.87 22.39
N GLU A 25 -11.66 -18.71 23.69
CA GLU A 25 -12.69 -17.79 24.17
C GLU A 25 -12.33 -16.34 23.90
N LYS A 26 -11.05 -15.96 24.01
CA LYS A 26 -10.55 -14.61 23.67
C LYS A 26 -10.68 -14.33 22.17
N ILE A 27 -10.27 -15.26 21.33
CA ILE A 27 -10.38 -15.13 19.87
C ILE A 27 -11.85 -14.97 19.47
N LYS A 28 -12.72 -15.85 19.97
CA LYS A 28 -14.14 -15.81 19.68
C LYS A 28 -14.79 -14.48 20.13
N ALA A 29 -14.49 -14.01 21.33
CA ALA A 29 -15.02 -12.74 21.83
C ALA A 29 -14.56 -11.54 20.98
N PHE A 30 -13.30 -11.54 20.51
CA PHE A 30 -12.82 -10.53 19.59
C PHE A 30 -13.55 -10.56 18.25
N GLU A 31 -13.70 -11.76 17.65
CA GLU A 31 -14.39 -11.94 16.36
C GLU A 31 -15.86 -11.51 16.42
N GLU A 32 -16.59 -11.92 17.46
CA GLU A 32 -17.98 -11.52 17.66
C GLU A 32 -18.14 -10.01 17.82
N THR A 33 -17.23 -9.36 18.55
CA THR A 33 -17.27 -7.90 18.74
C THR A 33 -16.91 -7.18 17.45
N HIS A 34 -15.88 -7.63 16.73
CA HIS A 34 -15.48 -7.08 15.44
C HIS A 34 -16.60 -7.18 14.41
N GLU A 35 -17.26 -8.35 14.29
CA GLU A 35 -18.39 -8.56 13.38
C GLU A 35 -19.58 -7.66 13.72
N ALA A 36 -19.88 -7.49 15.00
CA ALA A 36 -20.93 -6.59 15.45
C ALA A 36 -20.64 -5.13 15.08
N MET A 37 -19.39 -4.66 15.28
CA MET A 37 -18.95 -3.31 14.88
C MET A 37 -19.09 -3.09 13.37
N MET A 38 -18.64 -4.04 12.56
CA MET A 38 -18.71 -3.94 11.11
C MET A 38 -20.14 -3.98 10.58
N THR A 39 -20.99 -4.76 11.23
CA THR A 39 -22.42 -4.85 10.90
C THR A 39 -23.14 -3.54 11.21
N GLU A 40 -22.91 -2.96 12.39
CA GLU A 40 -23.44 -1.65 12.79
C GLU A 40 -22.96 -0.54 11.84
N TYR A 41 -21.66 -0.53 11.53
CA TYR A 41 -21.09 0.42 10.59
C TYR A 41 -21.80 0.39 9.24
N LYS A 42 -21.94 -0.80 8.65
CA LYS A 42 -22.60 -0.99 7.36
C LYS A 42 -24.05 -0.49 7.38
N GLN A 43 -24.84 -0.92 8.38
CA GLN A 43 -26.25 -0.53 8.51
C GLN A 43 -26.42 0.98 8.68
N THR A 44 -25.55 1.60 9.48
CA THR A 44 -25.59 3.05 9.73
C THR A 44 -25.18 3.83 8.49
N MET A 45 -24.10 3.45 7.80
CA MET A 45 -23.68 4.07 6.55
C MET A 45 -24.77 3.97 5.46
N ASP A 46 -25.41 2.83 5.34
CA ASP A 46 -26.53 2.63 4.41
C ASP A 46 -27.70 3.59 4.73
N SER A 47 -28.00 3.78 6.02
CA SER A 47 -29.06 4.70 6.47
C SER A 47 -28.73 6.17 6.26
N LEU A 48 -27.44 6.51 6.28
CA LEU A 48 -26.91 7.88 6.09
C LEU A 48 -26.59 8.21 4.64
N SER A 49 -26.84 7.30 3.71
CA SER A 49 -26.48 7.45 2.27
C SER A 49 -27.03 8.71 1.61
N ALA A 50 -28.17 9.26 2.11
CA ALA A 50 -28.77 10.49 1.63
C ALA A 50 -28.24 11.77 2.31
N ASN A 51 -27.37 11.65 3.33
CA ASN A 51 -26.81 12.78 4.07
C ASN A 51 -25.27 12.68 4.19
N PRO A 52 -24.51 13.15 3.20
CA PRO A 52 -23.06 13.00 3.16
C PRO A 52 -22.32 13.57 4.40
N ALA A 53 -22.78 14.70 4.94
CA ALA A 53 -22.13 15.33 6.09
C ALA A 53 -22.28 14.50 7.38
N GLU A 54 -23.46 13.89 7.60
CA GLU A 54 -23.66 13.00 8.75
C GLU A 54 -22.92 11.67 8.54
N ALA A 55 -22.86 11.16 7.31
CA ALA A 55 -22.11 9.96 6.96
C ALA A 55 -20.61 10.15 7.23
N GLU A 56 -20.03 11.30 6.83
CA GLU A 56 -18.63 11.61 7.09
C GLU A 56 -18.33 11.75 8.60
N ALA A 57 -19.19 12.44 9.34
CA ALA A 57 -19.03 12.57 10.78
C ALA A 57 -19.09 11.20 11.49
N TYR A 58 -20.03 10.33 11.08
CA TYR A 58 -20.13 8.99 11.62
C TYR A 58 -18.93 8.12 11.23
N TYR A 59 -18.45 8.21 9.98
CA TYR A 59 -17.26 7.51 9.52
C TYR A 59 -16.03 7.84 10.37
N ASN A 60 -15.80 9.13 10.63
CA ASN A 60 -14.65 9.56 11.42
C ASN A 60 -14.72 9.06 12.87
N ASP A 61 -15.89 9.14 13.51
CA ASP A 61 -16.12 8.59 14.87
C ASP A 61 -15.95 7.06 14.89
N PHE A 62 -16.45 6.36 13.86
CA PHE A 62 -16.27 4.92 13.73
C PHE A 62 -14.81 4.52 13.58
N VAL A 63 -14.05 5.20 12.72
CA VAL A 63 -12.62 4.91 12.51
C VAL A 63 -11.83 5.04 13.81
N GLU A 64 -12.08 6.10 14.59
CA GLU A 64 -11.41 6.30 15.89
C GLU A 64 -11.70 5.14 16.84
N LYS A 65 -12.95 4.75 16.98
CA LYS A 65 -13.37 3.62 17.84
C LYS A 65 -12.84 2.28 17.37
N TYR A 66 -12.85 2.06 16.05
CA TYR A 66 -12.35 0.84 15.44
C TYR A 66 -10.84 0.66 15.63
N LEU A 67 -10.07 1.74 15.46
CA LEU A 67 -8.64 1.73 15.74
C LEU A 67 -8.37 1.43 17.21
N ALA A 68 -9.05 2.14 18.14
CA ALA A 68 -8.88 1.94 19.57
C ALA A 68 -9.18 0.49 20.00
N PHE A 69 -10.30 -0.08 19.52
CA PHE A 69 -10.68 -1.47 19.80
C PHE A 69 -9.62 -2.47 19.34
N ASN A 70 -9.18 -2.35 18.08
CA ASN A 70 -8.20 -3.27 17.52
C ASN A 70 -6.83 -3.15 18.20
N LEU A 71 -6.33 -1.93 18.45
CA LEU A 71 -5.03 -1.72 19.08
C LEU A 71 -5.01 -2.23 20.54
N GLU A 72 -6.09 -2.04 21.29
CA GLU A 72 -6.17 -2.59 22.65
C GLU A 72 -6.26 -4.12 22.62
N ALA A 73 -7.03 -4.69 21.70
CA ALA A 73 -7.11 -6.15 21.54
C ALA A 73 -5.74 -6.78 21.22
N ALA A 74 -4.94 -6.16 20.34
CA ALA A 74 -3.58 -6.64 20.06
C ALA A 74 -2.65 -6.55 21.26
N LYS A 75 -2.78 -5.48 22.05
CA LYS A 75 -1.99 -5.26 23.26
C LYS A 75 -2.28 -6.28 24.36
N GLU A 76 -3.56 -6.67 24.50
CA GLU A 76 -4.00 -7.68 25.47
C GLU A 76 -3.73 -9.12 25.03
N ASN A 77 -3.54 -9.34 23.73
CA ASN A 77 -3.44 -10.67 23.13
C ASN A 77 -2.22 -10.81 22.19
N PRO A 78 -1.00 -10.49 22.62
CA PRO A 78 0.18 -10.52 21.75
C PRO A 78 0.62 -11.91 21.33
N ASP A 79 0.13 -12.95 21.99
CA ASP A 79 0.58 -14.34 21.92
C ASP A 79 -0.40 -15.27 21.19
N ASN A 80 -1.43 -14.72 20.53
CA ASN A 80 -2.45 -15.51 19.86
C ASN A 80 -2.99 -14.83 18.58
N ASP A 81 -3.89 -15.50 17.88
CA ASP A 81 -4.41 -15.08 16.58
C ASP A 81 -5.16 -13.73 16.59
N VAL A 82 -5.58 -13.21 17.74
CA VAL A 82 -6.17 -11.87 17.83
C VAL A 82 -5.20 -10.82 17.31
N ALA A 83 -3.93 -10.87 17.74
CA ALA A 83 -2.92 -9.91 17.25
C ALA A 83 -2.68 -10.03 15.74
N VAL A 84 -2.72 -11.25 15.18
CA VAL A 84 -2.61 -11.46 13.73
C VAL A 84 -3.81 -10.86 13.00
N GLN A 85 -5.02 -11.10 13.50
CA GLN A 85 -6.24 -10.53 12.92
C GLN A 85 -6.22 -9.00 12.97
N VAL A 86 -5.80 -8.41 14.09
CA VAL A 86 -5.65 -6.95 14.23
C VAL A 86 -4.71 -6.39 13.18
N LEU A 87 -3.52 -6.99 13.00
CA LEU A 87 -2.57 -6.54 11.97
C LEU A 87 -3.19 -6.57 10.57
N MET A 88 -4.01 -7.58 10.27
CA MET A 88 -4.70 -7.67 8.99
C MET A 88 -5.84 -6.66 8.85
N ASN A 89 -6.60 -6.43 9.94
CA ASN A 89 -7.71 -5.49 9.97
C ASN A 89 -7.25 -4.04 9.83
N LEU A 90 -6.10 -3.71 10.43
CA LEU A 90 -5.55 -2.35 10.45
C LEU A 90 -4.54 -2.08 9.32
N ARG A 91 -4.34 -3.03 8.41
CA ARG A 91 -3.42 -2.86 7.28
C ARG A 91 -3.75 -1.61 6.47
N GLY A 92 -2.78 -0.70 6.34
CA GLY A 92 -2.95 0.58 5.66
C GLY A 92 -3.75 1.64 6.44
N MET A 93 -4.13 1.35 7.68
CA MET A 93 -4.82 2.30 8.58
C MET A 93 -3.94 2.81 9.71
N ILE A 94 -2.82 2.14 9.99
CA ILE A 94 -1.86 2.50 11.03
C ILE A 94 -0.46 2.61 10.44
N GLU A 95 0.39 3.38 11.11
CA GLU A 95 1.76 3.63 10.69
C GLU A 95 2.67 2.40 10.91
N ASP A 96 3.77 2.33 10.15
CA ASP A 96 4.74 1.24 10.23
C ASP A 96 5.30 1.02 11.64
N GLU A 97 5.45 2.09 12.42
CA GLU A 97 5.90 2.05 13.81
C GLU A 97 4.91 1.29 14.70
N GLN A 98 3.61 1.49 14.49
CA GLN A 98 2.55 0.80 15.26
C GLN A 98 2.51 -0.69 14.88
N VAL A 99 2.64 -1.01 13.57
CA VAL A 99 2.75 -2.40 13.11
C VAL A 99 3.98 -3.08 13.72
N ALA A 100 5.12 -2.40 13.69
CA ALA A 100 6.37 -2.90 14.28
C ALA A 100 6.25 -3.11 15.80
N GLU A 101 5.58 -2.20 16.51
CA GLU A 101 5.32 -2.32 17.95
C GLU A 101 4.49 -3.58 18.27
N ILE A 102 3.41 -3.81 17.53
CA ILE A 102 2.56 -5.01 17.73
C ILE A 102 3.41 -6.27 17.48
N ILE A 103 4.13 -6.35 16.35
CA ILE A 103 4.96 -7.51 16.01
C ILE A 103 6.05 -7.74 17.06
N SER A 104 6.65 -6.68 17.61
CA SER A 104 7.73 -6.79 18.62
C SER A 104 7.29 -7.43 19.94
N LYS A 105 6.00 -7.41 20.23
CA LYS A 105 5.40 -8.02 21.42
C LYS A 105 4.99 -9.48 21.22
N MET A 106 5.00 -9.96 19.97
CA MET A 106 4.66 -11.34 19.64
C MET A 106 5.78 -12.30 20.05
N PRO A 107 5.44 -13.49 20.57
CA PRO A 107 6.43 -14.54 20.80
C PRO A 107 6.98 -15.07 19.45
N GLU A 108 8.17 -15.68 19.49
CA GLU A 108 8.87 -16.17 18.29
C GLU A 108 8.01 -17.15 17.47
N SER A 109 7.21 -17.98 18.13
CA SER A 109 6.29 -18.91 17.47
C SER A 109 5.23 -18.22 16.59
N MET A 110 4.86 -16.97 16.90
CA MET A 110 3.92 -16.20 16.10
C MET A 110 4.60 -15.52 14.91
N LEU A 111 5.91 -15.30 14.95
CA LEU A 111 6.66 -14.70 13.84
C LEU A 111 6.78 -15.66 12.65
N GLU A 112 6.57 -16.96 12.84
CA GLU A 112 6.51 -17.96 11.77
C GLU A 112 5.15 -17.98 11.04
N ASN A 113 4.12 -17.29 11.57
CA ASN A 113 2.85 -17.15 10.89
C ASN A 113 3.05 -16.39 9.56
N GLU A 114 2.56 -16.97 8.44
CA GLU A 114 2.77 -16.43 7.10
C GLU A 114 2.35 -14.96 6.95
N LYS A 115 1.24 -14.56 7.59
CA LYS A 115 0.75 -13.17 7.55
C LYS A 115 1.69 -12.23 8.29
N VAL A 116 2.18 -12.63 9.47
CA VAL A 116 3.13 -11.84 10.27
C VAL A 116 4.46 -11.73 9.55
N ALA A 117 4.97 -12.85 9.02
CA ALA A 117 6.21 -12.89 8.24
C ALA A 117 6.12 -11.98 6.99
N TYR A 118 4.98 -12.01 6.29
CA TYR A 118 4.72 -11.13 5.15
C TYR A 118 4.75 -9.65 5.53
N LEU A 119 4.04 -9.26 6.60
CA LEU A 119 4.02 -7.88 7.08
C LEU A 119 5.39 -7.41 7.55
N LYS A 120 6.10 -8.28 8.29
CA LYS A 120 7.47 -8.00 8.73
C LYS A 120 8.42 -7.79 7.55
N LYS A 121 8.35 -8.64 6.52
CA LYS A 121 9.13 -8.47 5.29
C LYS A 121 8.86 -7.12 4.63
N GLY A 122 7.57 -6.72 4.53
CA GLY A 122 7.18 -5.41 3.99
C GLY A 122 7.74 -4.24 4.82
N LEU A 123 7.64 -4.31 6.15
CA LEU A 123 8.22 -3.32 7.05
C LEU A 123 9.75 -3.20 6.88
N ASP A 124 10.46 -4.33 6.87
CA ASP A 124 11.92 -4.35 6.73
C ASP A 124 12.33 -3.76 5.37
N ALA A 125 11.58 -4.07 4.30
CA ALA A 125 11.78 -3.51 2.98
C ALA A 125 11.55 -1.98 2.95
N ARG A 126 10.47 -1.47 3.55
CA ARG A 126 10.20 -0.02 3.65
C ARG A 126 11.27 0.71 4.46
N LYS A 127 11.75 0.12 5.55
CA LYS A 127 12.86 0.68 6.34
C LYS A 127 14.17 0.73 5.55
N ALA A 128 14.46 -0.33 4.79
CA ALA A 128 15.68 -0.38 3.95
C ALA A 128 15.65 0.58 2.77
N THR A 129 14.46 1.03 2.38
CA THR A 129 14.23 1.94 1.25
C THR A 129 13.49 3.22 1.67
N ALA A 130 13.73 3.69 2.90
CA ALA A 130 13.15 4.92 3.42
C ALA A 130 13.70 6.17 2.71
N GLU A 131 12.98 7.27 2.82
CA GLU A 131 13.44 8.58 2.34
C GLU A 131 14.80 8.92 2.97
N GLY A 132 15.69 9.47 2.17
CA GLY A 132 17.08 9.78 2.54
C GLY A 132 18.06 8.61 2.36
N LEU A 133 17.60 7.40 2.07
CA LEU A 133 18.47 6.26 1.78
C LEU A 133 18.68 6.08 0.28
N MET A 134 19.76 5.35 -0.06
CA MET A 134 20.03 4.96 -1.46
C MET A 134 18.99 3.95 -1.93
N TYR A 135 18.64 4.01 -3.22
CA TYR A 135 17.81 2.97 -3.82
C TYR A 135 18.44 1.59 -3.68
N THR A 136 17.60 0.57 -3.65
CA THR A 136 18.03 -0.83 -3.72
C THR A 136 17.87 -1.34 -5.15
N ASP A 137 18.96 -1.82 -5.74
CA ASP A 137 18.97 -2.31 -7.12
C ASP A 137 18.22 -3.64 -7.27
N PHE A 138 17.67 -3.88 -8.44
CA PHE A 138 17.06 -5.14 -8.82
C PHE A 138 17.21 -5.39 -10.31
N THR A 139 17.05 -6.65 -10.71
CA THR A 139 17.12 -7.08 -12.09
C THR A 139 15.82 -7.78 -12.47
N VAL A 140 15.29 -7.45 -13.65
CA VAL A 140 14.08 -8.08 -14.21
C VAL A 140 14.25 -8.35 -15.70
N GLU A 141 13.50 -9.33 -16.21
CA GLU A 141 13.37 -9.58 -17.65
C GLU A 141 12.31 -8.63 -18.23
N HIS A 142 12.75 -7.53 -18.81
CA HIS A 142 11.88 -6.53 -19.42
C HIS A 142 11.37 -7.00 -20.79
N VAL A 143 10.05 -6.96 -20.98
CA VAL A 143 9.40 -7.17 -22.29
C VAL A 143 9.17 -5.80 -22.92
N TYR A 144 9.94 -5.48 -23.99
CA TYR A 144 9.91 -4.17 -24.63
C TYR A 144 9.11 -4.12 -25.93
N GLY A 145 8.60 -5.26 -26.39
CA GLY A 145 7.79 -5.35 -27.60
C GLY A 145 7.50 -6.79 -27.98
N TYR A 146 6.95 -6.95 -29.17
CA TYR A 146 6.68 -8.25 -29.80
C TYR A 146 7.18 -8.21 -31.24
N ASP A 147 7.68 -9.33 -31.74
CA ASP A 147 7.91 -9.46 -33.18
C ASP A 147 6.55 -9.43 -33.92
N ARG A 148 6.58 -9.13 -35.22
CA ARG A 148 5.38 -9.03 -36.04
C ARG A 148 5.15 -10.30 -36.87
N SER A 149 5.67 -11.42 -36.45
CA SER A 149 5.47 -12.72 -37.11
C SER A 149 4.04 -13.24 -36.92
N ILE A 150 3.70 -14.32 -37.61
CA ILE A 150 2.38 -14.99 -37.54
C ILE A 150 2.09 -15.48 -36.08
N ASP A 151 3.15 -15.84 -35.34
CA ASP A 151 3.09 -16.21 -33.93
C ASP A 151 3.98 -15.24 -33.12
N PRO A 152 3.42 -14.08 -32.70
CA PRO A 152 4.19 -13.04 -32.06
C PRO A 152 4.85 -13.51 -30.77
N GLN A 153 6.18 -13.41 -30.71
CA GLN A 153 6.97 -13.72 -29.53
C GLN A 153 7.41 -12.45 -28.82
N PRO A 154 7.43 -12.44 -27.47
CA PRO A 154 7.89 -11.28 -26.73
C PRO A 154 9.38 -11.02 -26.96
N LEU A 155 9.70 -9.77 -27.25
CA LEU A 155 11.08 -9.28 -27.32
C LEU A 155 11.51 -8.90 -25.92
N LYS A 156 12.52 -9.61 -25.39
CA LYS A 156 12.93 -9.53 -24.00
C LYS A 156 14.39 -9.11 -23.87
N LYS A 157 14.68 -8.44 -22.79
CA LYS A 157 16.06 -8.17 -22.34
C LYS A 157 16.12 -8.09 -20.82
N GLU A 158 17.22 -8.51 -20.23
CA GLU A 158 17.51 -8.26 -18.83
C GLU A 158 17.83 -6.77 -18.65
N VAL A 159 17.24 -6.14 -17.63
CA VAL A 159 17.51 -4.75 -17.26
C VAL A 159 17.67 -4.66 -15.74
N LYS A 160 18.49 -3.71 -15.32
CA LYS A 160 18.67 -3.36 -13.91
C LYS A 160 18.01 -2.02 -13.63
N PHE A 161 17.46 -1.87 -12.44
CA PHE A 161 16.92 -0.58 -12.02
C PHE A 161 18.01 0.51 -12.03
N SER A 162 19.23 0.13 -11.67
CA SER A 162 20.42 1.00 -11.78
C SER A 162 20.76 1.45 -13.21
N ASP A 163 20.17 0.87 -14.26
CA ASP A 163 20.35 1.40 -15.62
C ASP A 163 19.63 2.75 -15.81
N TYR A 164 18.64 3.05 -14.96
CA TYR A 164 17.73 4.19 -15.10
C TYR A 164 17.88 5.23 -13.99
N VAL A 165 18.31 4.85 -12.78
CA VAL A 165 18.38 5.73 -11.61
C VAL A 165 19.83 5.98 -11.17
N GLY A 166 20.07 7.11 -10.46
CA GLY A 166 21.43 7.47 -10.00
C GLY A 166 22.38 7.83 -11.14
N LYS A 167 21.88 8.40 -12.24
CA LYS A 167 22.63 8.76 -13.45
C LYS A 167 22.78 10.27 -13.66
N GLY A 168 22.55 11.05 -12.61
CA GLY A 168 22.67 12.51 -12.69
C GLY A 168 21.36 13.24 -13.02
N THR A 169 20.23 12.50 -13.15
CA THR A 169 18.89 13.03 -13.36
C THR A 169 17.96 12.65 -12.20
N TYR A 170 16.91 13.43 -11.98
CA TYR A 170 15.82 13.04 -11.08
C TYR A 170 14.93 12.04 -11.80
N VAL A 171 14.47 10.99 -11.11
CA VAL A 171 13.59 9.99 -11.70
C VAL A 171 12.33 9.85 -10.85
N LEU A 172 11.18 10.19 -11.44
CA LEU A 172 9.86 9.88 -10.88
C LEU A 172 9.52 8.44 -11.26
N VAL A 173 9.57 7.55 -10.28
CA VAL A 173 9.25 6.13 -10.44
C VAL A 173 7.79 5.91 -10.14
N ASP A 174 7.04 5.32 -11.09
CA ASP A 174 5.62 5.01 -11.00
C ASP A 174 5.41 3.49 -10.97
N PHE A 175 4.92 2.96 -9.86
CA PHE A 175 4.50 1.56 -9.74
C PHE A 175 3.03 1.46 -10.16
N TRP A 176 2.78 0.82 -11.28
CA TRP A 176 1.46 0.77 -11.89
C TRP A 176 1.10 -0.59 -12.49
N SER A 177 -0.14 -0.72 -12.93
CA SER A 177 -0.59 -1.86 -13.75
C SER A 177 -1.78 -1.48 -14.63
N PRO A 178 -1.93 -2.07 -15.82
CA PRO A 178 -3.04 -1.78 -16.74
C PRO A 178 -4.44 -1.97 -16.14
N TRP A 179 -4.59 -2.93 -15.22
CA TRP A 179 -5.86 -3.20 -14.54
C TRP A 179 -6.16 -2.24 -13.39
N CYS A 180 -5.19 -1.44 -12.95
CA CYS A 180 -5.32 -0.50 -11.84
C CYS A 180 -6.03 0.78 -12.29
N GLY A 181 -7.32 0.90 -12.00
CA GLY A 181 -8.10 2.09 -12.35
C GLY A 181 -7.55 3.39 -11.76
N PRO A 182 -7.20 3.46 -10.46
CA PRO A 182 -6.56 4.64 -9.88
C PRO A 182 -5.24 5.01 -10.58
N CYS A 183 -4.38 4.02 -10.92
CA CYS A 183 -3.12 4.28 -11.64
C CYS A 183 -3.36 4.95 -12.99
N ARG A 184 -4.34 4.46 -13.74
CA ARG A 184 -4.71 5.07 -15.04
C ARG A 184 -5.18 6.52 -14.90
N ARG A 185 -5.83 6.87 -13.78
CA ARG A 185 -6.22 8.26 -13.48
C ARG A 185 -5.05 9.13 -13.03
N GLU A 186 -3.96 8.52 -12.56
CA GLU A 186 -2.73 9.23 -12.17
C GLU A 186 -1.89 9.66 -13.38
N VAL A 187 -1.98 8.96 -14.51
CA VAL A 187 -1.18 9.23 -15.72
C VAL A 187 -1.26 10.71 -16.18
N PRO A 188 -2.42 11.36 -16.28
CA PRO A 188 -2.48 12.78 -16.62
C PRO A 188 -1.71 13.68 -15.65
N ASN A 189 -1.79 13.40 -14.35
CA ASN A 189 -1.07 14.18 -13.32
C ASN A 189 0.45 14.02 -13.46
N ILE A 190 0.92 12.78 -13.71
CA ILE A 190 2.34 12.50 -13.97
C ILE A 190 2.79 13.26 -15.22
N LYS A 191 2.00 13.24 -16.28
CA LYS A 191 2.30 13.91 -17.55
C LYS A 191 2.43 15.42 -17.37
N ASP A 192 1.46 16.04 -16.69
CA ASP A 192 1.47 17.48 -16.42
C ASP A 192 2.72 17.93 -15.67
N VAL A 193 3.17 17.12 -14.68
CA VAL A 193 4.40 17.42 -13.93
C VAL A 193 5.65 17.13 -14.78
N TYR A 194 5.67 16.03 -15.53
CA TYR A 194 6.79 15.70 -16.40
C TYR A 194 7.04 16.80 -17.43
N GLU A 195 6.01 17.29 -18.10
CA GLU A 195 6.10 18.38 -19.10
C GLU A 195 6.65 19.68 -18.48
N GLN A 196 6.40 19.96 -17.21
CA GLN A 196 6.91 21.16 -16.52
C GLN A 196 8.37 21.04 -16.06
N TYR A 197 8.88 19.81 -15.84
CA TYR A 197 10.18 19.61 -15.23
C TYR A 197 11.16 18.79 -16.08
N MET A 198 10.77 18.24 -17.23
CA MET A 198 11.65 17.45 -18.10
C MET A 198 12.89 18.25 -18.54
N ASP A 199 12.73 19.52 -18.90
CA ASP A 199 13.85 20.42 -19.28
C ASP A 199 14.73 20.79 -18.08
N LYS A 200 14.30 20.46 -16.86
CA LYS A 200 15.04 20.67 -15.61
C LYS A 200 15.69 19.38 -15.07
N GLY A 201 15.67 18.33 -15.87
CA GLY A 201 16.30 17.06 -15.57
C GLY A 201 15.43 16.06 -14.82
N LEU A 202 14.09 16.18 -14.90
CA LEU A 202 13.17 15.13 -14.45
C LEU A 202 12.97 14.11 -15.57
N GLU A 203 13.12 12.83 -15.24
CA GLU A 203 12.72 11.68 -16.05
C GLU A 203 11.56 10.96 -15.35
N VAL A 204 10.76 10.21 -16.10
CA VAL A 204 9.72 9.32 -15.56
C VAL A 204 10.06 7.89 -15.94
N LEU A 205 9.92 6.97 -14.99
CA LEU A 205 10.08 5.53 -15.17
C LEU A 205 8.89 4.79 -14.60
N SER A 206 8.05 4.20 -15.45
CA SER A 206 6.94 3.35 -15.02
C SER A 206 7.36 1.89 -14.92
N LEU A 207 7.15 1.28 -13.76
CA LEU A 207 7.37 -0.12 -13.45
C LEU A 207 6.03 -0.86 -13.48
N ALA A 208 5.81 -1.72 -14.50
CA ALA A 208 4.60 -2.52 -14.57
C ALA A 208 4.69 -3.72 -13.62
N VAL A 209 3.90 -3.66 -12.55
CA VAL A 209 3.88 -4.65 -11.47
C VAL A 209 2.55 -5.40 -11.42
N TRP A 210 2.54 -6.62 -10.88
CA TRP A 210 1.34 -7.44 -10.67
C TRP A 210 0.46 -7.60 -11.92
N GLU A 211 1.09 -7.70 -13.08
CA GLU A 211 0.42 -7.85 -14.36
C GLU A 211 -0.43 -9.14 -14.38
N ARG A 212 -1.69 -9.02 -14.83
CA ARG A 212 -2.68 -10.09 -14.86
C ARG A 212 -2.94 -10.63 -16.26
N LYS A 213 -2.39 -9.96 -17.27
CA LYS A 213 -2.51 -10.29 -18.69
C LYS A 213 -1.12 -10.30 -19.32
N PRO A 214 -0.99 -10.85 -20.55
CA PRO A 214 0.28 -10.78 -21.28
C PRO A 214 0.78 -9.34 -21.41
N GLN A 215 2.09 -9.16 -21.42
CA GLN A 215 2.76 -7.84 -21.44
C GLN A 215 2.43 -7.00 -22.69
N SER A 216 1.92 -7.62 -23.78
CA SER A 216 1.36 -6.88 -24.92
C SER A 216 0.25 -5.94 -24.51
N HIS A 217 -0.62 -6.38 -23.57
CA HIS A 217 -1.68 -5.54 -23.04
C HIS A 217 -1.15 -4.36 -22.20
N THR A 218 -0.04 -4.56 -21.49
CA THR A 218 0.63 -3.46 -20.76
C THR A 218 1.17 -2.41 -21.72
N ILE A 219 1.87 -2.87 -22.78
CA ILE A 219 2.46 -2.00 -23.82
C ILE A 219 1.35 -1.22 -24.56
N GLU A 220 0.27 -1.91 -24.95
CA GLU A 220 -0.87 -1.30 -25.62
C GLU A 220 -1.55 -0.25 -24.73
N THR A 221 -1.81 -0.60 -23.46
CA THR A 221 -2.47 0.31 -22.51
C THR A 221 -1.60 1.54 -22.23
N ALA A 222 -0.28 1.39 -22.08
CA ALA A 222 0.62 2.53 -21.93
C ALA A 222 0.56 3.47 -23.13
N GLY A 223 0.55 2.93 -24.36
CA GLY A 223 0.40 3.70 -25.59
C GLY A 223 -0.95 4.41 -25.68
N GLU A 224 -2.06 3.74 -25.35
CA GLU A 224 -3.41 4.33 -25.30
C GLU A 224 -3.51 5.50 -24.29
N LEU A 225 -2.80 5.41 -23.18
CA LEU A 225 -2.75 6.44 -22.15
C LEU A 225 -1.77 7.58 -22.47
N GLY A 226 -0.98 7.46 -23.55
CA GLY A 226 0.03 8.44 -23.93
C GLY A 226 1.16 8.55 -22.93
N MET A 227 1.60 7.42 -22.38
CA MET A 227 2.73 7.33 -21.45
C MET A 227 4.04 7.29 -22.27
N ASP A 228 4.45 8.46 -22.81
CA ASP A 228 5.58 8.60 -23.73
C ASP A 228 6.93 8.77 -22.98
N TRP A 229 7.18 7.96 -21.95
CA TRP A 229 8.39 7.96 -21.14
C TRP A 229 8.96 6.55 -20.94
N LEU A 230 9.91 6.37 -20.04
CA LEU A 230 10.59 5.10 -19.81
C LEU A 230 9.69 4.08 -19.11
N HIS A 231 9.76 2.82 -19.56
CA HIS A 231 8.99 1.71 -19.00
C HIS A 231 9.86 0.49 -18.74
N ILE A 232 9.59 -0.19 -17.64
CA ILE A 232 10.00 -1.57 -17.42
C ILE A 232 8.74 -2.41 -17.23
N ASN A 233 8.41 -3.25 -18.22
CA ASN A 233 7.28 -4.18 -18.19
C ASN A 233 7.75 -5.54 -17.69
N ASN A 234 6.82 -6.38 -17.19
CA ASN A 234 7.12 -7.70 -16.65
C ASN A 234 7.94 -7.67 -15.34
N CYS A 235 7.68 -6.68 -14.49
CA CYS A 235 8.38 -6.58 -13.21
C CYS A 235 7.91 -7.61 -12.19
N GLY A 236 6.69 -8.18 -12.35
CA GLY A 236 6.10 -9.10 -11.38
C GLY A 236 5.98 -8.45 -9.98
N ASN A 237 6.52 -9.13 -8.98
CA ASN A 237 6.55 -8.63 -7.60
C ASN A 237 7.92 -8.06 -7.21
N VAL A 238 8.94 -8.16 -8.07
CA VAL A 238 10.32 -7.86 -7.69
C VAL A 238 10.48 -6.47 -7.07
N PRO A 239 10.07 -5.36 -7.76
CA PRO A 239 10.25 -4.05 -7.17
C PRO A 239 9.32 -3.82 -5.96
N THR A 240 8.10 -4.37 -5.95
CA THR A 240 7.17 -4.19 -4.84
C THR A 240 7.64 -4.88 -3.57
N ASP A 241 8.23 -6.07 -3.69
CA ASP A 241 8.83 -6.80 -2.57
C ASP A 241 10.05 -6.08 -1.99
N ILE A 242 10.90 -5.50 -2.87
CA ILE A 242 12.13 -4.80 -2.46
C ILE A 242 11.82 -3.46 -1.77
N TYR A 243 10.82 -2.74 -2.27
CA TYR A 243 10.45 -1.42 -1.73
C TYR A 243 9.30 -1.48 -0.72
N GLY A 244 8.79 -2.66 -0.40
CA GLY A 244 7.68 -2.85 0.52
C GLY A 244 6.39 -2.17 0.05
N VAL A 245 6.15 -2.09 -1.27
CA VAL A 245 4.96 -1.50 -1.85
C VAL A 245 3.79 -2.47 -1.73
N GLU A 246 2.76 -2.09 -1.00
CA GLU A 246 1.59 -2.93 -0.73
C GLU A 246 0.36 -2.56 -1.56
N GLY A 247 0.39 -1.42 -2.23
CA GLY A 247 -0.71 -0.92 -3.06
C GLY A 247 -0.22 -0.04 -4.19
N ILE A 248 -0.99 0.06 -5.27
CA ILE A 248 -0.74 0.94 -6.41
C ILE A 248 -1.99 1.81 -6.69
N PRO A 249 -1.81 3.08 -7.17
CA PRO A 249 -0.54 3.69 -7.56
C PRO A 249 0.39 3.92 -6.38
N HIS A 250 1.70 3.82 -6.60
CA HIS A 250 2.72 4.25 -5.67
C HIS A 250 3.80 4.99 -6.44
N LEU A 251 4.08 6.22 -6.04
CA LEU A 251 5.10 7.05 -6.66
C LEU A 251 6.29 7.22 -5.74
N MET A 252 7.48 7.32 -6.34
CA MET A 252 8.74 7.54 -5.63
C MET A 252 9.63 8.47 -6.44
N LEU A 253 10.19 9.49 -5.82
CA LEU A 253 11.17 10.39 -6.45
C LEU A 253 12.58 9.97 -6.04
N ILE A 254 13.41 9.68 -7.04
CA ILE A 254 14.84 9.35 -6.86
C ILE A 254 15.69 10.54 -7.31
N GLY A 255 16.65 10.93 -6.49
CA GLY A 255 17.61 11.99 -6.78
C GLY A 255 18.68 11.58 -7.79
N PRO A 256 19.45 12.57 -8.29
CA PRO A 256 20.52 12.35 -9.30
C PRO A 256 21.63 11.41 -8.83
N ASP A 257 21.85 11.31 -7.54
CA ASP A 257 22.81 10.42 -6.90
C ASP A 257 22.25 9.03 -6.59
N GLY A 258 20.93 8.84 -6.73
CA GLY A 258 20.24 7.60 -6.39
C GLY A 258 19.59 7.60 -5.00
N THR A 259 19.61 8.72 -4.29
CA THR A 259 18.90 8.84 -3.01
C THR A 259 17.38 8.85 -3.23
N ILE A 260 16.63 8.09 -2.43
CA ILE A 260 15.17 8.15 -2.39
C ILE A 260 14.77 9.45 -1.70
N LEU A 261 14.24 10.41 -2.45
CA LEU A 261 13.90 11.74 -1.94
C LEU A 261 12.51 11.78 -1.32
N LYS A 262 11.53 11.17 -1.98
CA LYS A 262 10.13 11.08 -1.53
C LYS A 262 9.52 9.77 -1.99
N ARG A 263 8.53 9.28 -1.25
CA ARG A 263 7.75 8.11 -1.63
C ARG A 263 6.31 8.15 -1.09
N GLY A 264 5.40 7.41 -1.72
CA GLY A 264 4.03 7.24 -1.23
C GLY A 264 3.10 8.44 -1.48
N PHE A 265 3.49 9.39 -2.33
CA PHE A 265 2.67 10.52 -2.73
C PHE A 265 1.86 10.21 -3.99
N HIS A 266 0.76 10.94 -4.21
CA HIS A 266 -0.11 10.81 -5.39
C HIS A 266 -0.98 12.06 -5.56
N GLY A 267 -1.71 12.13 -6.69
CA GLY A 267 -2.48 13.31 -7.10
C GLY A 267 -1.60 14.45 -7.59
N LEU A 268 -2.18 15.33 -8.41
CA LEU A 268 -1.42 16.42 -9.03
C LEU A 268 -0.66 17.28 -8.02
N GLU A 269 -1.33 17.70 -6.95
CA GLU A 269 -0.73 18.54 -5.92
C GLU A 269 0.39 17.81 -5.17
N GLY A 270 0.20 16.51 -4.86
CA GLY A 270 1.22 15.70 -4.18
C GLY A 270 2.46 15.49 -5.04
N ILE A 271 2.28 15.21 -6.34
CA ILE A 271 3.40 15.05 -7.28
C ILE A 271 4.15 16.36 -7.47
N GLN A 272 3.41 17.47 -7.68
CA GLN A 272 4.02 18.81 -7.82
C GLN A 272 4.80 19.21 -6.57
N ALA A 273 4.24 19.00 -5.38
CA ALA A 273 4.92 19.32 -4.13
C ALA A 273 6.22 18.52 -3.96
N ALA A 274 6.16 17.19 -4.19
CA ALA A 274 7.33 16.32 -4.09
C ALA A 274 8.44 16.71 -5.07
N VAL A 275 8.08 17.02 -6.33
CA VAL A 275 9.07 17.39 -7.37
C VAL A 275 9.62 18.80 -7.12
N ALA A 276 8.75 19.79 -6.82
CA ALA A 276 9.17 21.19 -6.63
C ALA A 276 10.05 21.41 -5.39
N GLU A 277 10.02 20.48 -4.42
CA GLU A 277 10.92 20.55 -3.25
C GLU A 277 12.39 20.44 -3.67
N TYR A 278 12.69 19.62 -4.69
CA TYR A 278 14.06 19.31 -5.10
C TYR A 278 14.48 19.91 -6.44
N ILE A 279 13.55 20.10 -7.38
CA ILE A 279 13.84 20.61 -8.73
C ILE A 279 13.36 22.06 -8.85
N LYS A 280 14.30 22.99 -9.07
CA LYS A 280 14.02 24.43 -9.11
C LYS A 280 13.88 24.95 -10.56
#